data_f8d4cc45870aaba9ccfc99bde589b324
#
_entry.id   f8d4cc45870aaba9ccfc99bde589b324
#
_cell.length_a   1.000
_cell.length_b   1.000
_cell.length_c   1.000
_cell.angle_alpha   90.00
_cell.angle_beta   90.00
_cell.angle_gamma   90.00
#
_symmetry.space_group_name_H-M   'P 1'
#
loop_
_entity.id
_entity.type
_entity.pdbx_description
1 polymer ?
#
loop_
_entity_poly.entity_id
_entity_poly.type
_entity_poly.pdbx_seq_one_letter_code
_entity_poly.pdbx_strand_id
1 'polypeptide(L)'
;RSLFADLAKSDVSVWVSTPSFADLCLVDPSFSESMLPSVKLFLFCGEALRHATAAALRERFPHAIVANTYGPTESTVAVTYCEIGEAELASDAPLPAGAPRPGTEIRICDPETGEPCATGDSGEIVIVGDTVAKGYYRNPEKTQKAFSQSSLCDGTQVRAYRTGDAGHMDEQGVLHCEGRFDSLIKLHGFRIELEDVEENIRALRGVKQACVVPVVHKESIAYLKAFIVLQKHPDGTPAYEELESDAADCAACCDNGEGKVEVPSKLDLERSLKASLATRIPEYMVPRRFALIDEMPLTPNGKIDRKALAASSRSKRV
;
A
#
# COMPACT_ATOMS: atom_id res chain seq x y z
N ARG A 1 -27.24 -0.78 2.18
CA ARG A 1 -28.47 -0.05 2.67
C ARG A 1 -28.42 0.32 4.14
N SER A 2 -27.71 -0.42 5.01
CA SER A 2 -27.59 -0.06 6.42
C SER A 2 -26.67 1.14 6.64
N LEU A 3 -25.50 1.18 5.99
CA LEU A 3 -24.50 2.22 6.21
C LEU A 3 -25.05 3.65 6.01
N PHE A 4 -25.64 3.94 4.87
CA PHE A 4 -26.18 5.29 4.58
C PHE A 4 -27.38 5.66 5.47
N ALA A 5 -28.21 4.68 5.84
CA ALA A 5 -29.30 4.92 6.78
C ALA A 5 -28.78 5.23 8.20
N ASP A 6 -27.67 4.61 8.59
CA ASP A 6 -27.04 4.86 9.88
C ASP A 6 -26.27 6.20 9.88
N LEU A 7 -25.56 6.50 8.79
CA LEU A 7 -24.89 7.78 8.59
C LEU A 7 -25.87 8.96 8.62
N ALA A 8 -26.99 8.86 7.91
CA ALA A 8 -28.00 9.91 7.87
C ALA A 8 -28.62 10.21 9.26
N LYS A 9 -28.59 9.25 10.20
CA LYS A 9 -29.08 9.39 11.56
C LYS A 9 -28.00 9.87 12.54
N SER A 10 -26.72 9.77 12.16
CA SER A 10 -25.61 9.96 13.11
C SER A 10 -25.20 11.40 13.35
N ASP A 11 -25.74 12.37 12.59
CA ASP A 11 -25.40 13.81 12.66
C ASP A 11 -23.87 14.07 12.61
N VAL A 12 -23.17 13.31 11.77
CA VAL A 12 -21.71 13.37 11.62
C VAL A 12 -21.29 14.74 11.11
N SER A 13 -20.37 15.40 11.82
CA SER A 13 -19.79 16.68 11.42
C SER A 13 -18.37 16.56 10.87
N VAL A 14 -17.64 15.51 11.25
CA VAL A 14 -16.28 15.20 10.77
C VAL A 14 -16.24 13.78 10.24
N TRP A 15 -15.85 13.65 8.99
CA TRP A 15 -15.62 12.36 8.32
C TRP A 15 -14.13 12.08 8.24
N VAL A 16 -13.70 10.97 8.80
CA VAL A 16 -12.29 10.51 8.70
C VAL A 16 -12.26 9.14 8.05
N SER A 17 -11.59 9.01 6.92
CA SER A 17 -11.46 7.72 6.23
C SER A 17 -10.26 7.68 5.27
N THR A 18 -10.05 6.52 4.64
CA THR A 18 -9.22 6.44 3.44
C THR A 18 -9.97 7.01 2.22
N PRO A 19 -9.26 7.55 1.21
CA PRO A 19 -9.87 7.97 -0.05
C PRO A 19 -10.66 6.88 -0.75
N SER A 20 -10.18 5.64 -0.74
CA SER A 20 -10.87 4.50 -1.37
C SER A 20 -12.25 4.21 -0.76
N PHE A 21 -12.43 4.45 0.55
CA PHE A 21 -13.74 4.33 1.17
C PHE A 21 -14.71 5.44 0.73
N ALA A 22 -14.22 6.67 0.60
CA ALA A 22 -15.02 7.76 0.04
C ALA A 22 -15.39 7.50 -1.43
N ASP A 23 -14.47 6.97 -2.24
CA ASP A 23 -14.77 6.56 -3.61
C ASP A 23 -15.92 5.54 -3.69
N LEU A 24 -15.92 4.56 -2.77
CA LEU A 24 -17.00 3.59 -2.67
C LEU A 24 -18.35 4.25 -2.36
N CYS A 25 -18.35 5.24 -1.45
CA CYS A 25 -19.55 6.01 -1.13
C CYS A 25 -20.01 6.89 -2.30
N LEU A 26 -19.07 7.48 -3.04
CA LEU A 26 -19.34 8.33 -4.20
C LEU A 26 -19.96 7.59 -5.39
N VAL A 27 -19.92 6.24 -5.43
CA VAL A 27 -20.65 5.44 -6.44
C VAL A 27 -22.14 5.67 -6.32
N ASP A 28 -22.66 5.92 -5.11
CA ASP A 28 -24.09 6.22 -4.91
C ASP A 28 -24.32 7.74 -5.07
N PRO A 29 -25.20 8.15 -6.02
CA PRO A 29 -25.50 9.58 -6.22
C PRO A 29 -26.16 10.26 -5.01
N SER A 30 -26.77 9.51 -4.10
CA SER A 30 -27.39 10.06 -2.88
C SER A 30 -26.37 10.51 -1.84
N PHE A 31 -25.12 10.07 -1.93
CA PHE A 31 -24.04 10.50 -1.05
C PHE A 31 -23.69 11.97 -1.34
N SER A 32 -24.32 12.87 -0.61
CA SER A 32 -24.24 14.32 -0.82
C SER A 32 -24.60 15.08 0.46
N GLU A 33 -24.41 16.40 0.44
CA GLU A 33 -24.75 17.27 1.56
C GLU A 33 -26.24 17.18 1.97
N SER A 34 -27.14 16.91 1.03
CA SER A 34 -28.57 16.69 1.36
C SER A 34 -28.80 15.44 2.22
N MET A 35 -27.96 14.42 2.11
CA MET A 35 -28.01 13.23 2.95
C MET A 35 -27.28 13.42 4.28
N LEU A 36 -26.18 14.18 4.30
CA LEU A 36 -25.31 14.41 5.45
C LEU A 36 -25.08 15.91 5.67
N PRO A 37 -26.13 16.68 6.05
CA PRO A 37 -26.08 18.14 6.11
C PRO A 37 -25.16 18.70 7.20
N SER A 38 -24.80 17.89 8.18
CA SER A 38 -23.94 18.29 9.30
C SER A 38 -22.45 18.14 9.02
N VAL A 39 -22.05 17.47 7.91
CA VAL A 39 -20.65 17.25 7.58
C VAL A 39 -19.99 18.58 7.21
N LYS A 40 -18.92 18.92 7.94
CA LYS A 40 -18.13 20.14 7.76
C LYS A 40 -16.71 19.85 7.27
N LEU A 41 -16.21 18.63 7.50
CA LEU A 41 -14.85 18.25 7.19
C LEU A 41 -14.77 16.80 6.74
N PHE A 42 -14.15 16.58 5.59
CA PHE A 42 -13.62 15.29 5.16
C PHE A 42 -12.10 15.30 5.35
N LEU A 43 -11.60 14.41 6.18
CA LEU A 43 -10.17 14.27 6.47
C LEU A 43 -9.68 12.91 5.95
N PHE A 44 -8.75 12.94 5.01
CA PHE A 44 -8.22 11.74 4.38
C PHE A 44 -6.79 11.44 4.82
N CYS A 45 -6.55 10.18 5.14
CA CYS A 45 -5.23 9.65 5.46
C CYS A 45 -5.13 8.19 4.98
N GLY A 46 -3.91 7.69 4.89
CA GLY A 46 -3.64 6.27 4.68
C GLY A 46 -3.44 5.87 3.21
N GLU A 47 -3.93 6.63 2.26
CA GLU A 47 -3.76 6.43 0.82
C GLU A 47 -3.59 7.79 0.13
N ALA A 48 -3.10 7.80 -1.12
CA ALA A 48 -3.06 9.03 -1.91
C ALA A 48 -4.49 9.49 -2.27
N LEU A 49 -4.80 10.74 -1.93
CA LEU A 49 -6.06 11.36 -2.33
C LEU A 49 -5.98 11.76 -3.81
N ARG A 50 -6.95 11.33 -4.60
CA ARG A 50 -7.00 11.63 -6.04
C ARG A 50 -7.77 12.91 -6.32
N HIS A 51 -7.40 13.64 -7.37
CA HIS A 51 -8.12 14.83 -7.84
C HIS A 51 -9.61 14.54 -8.07
N ALA A 52 -9.93 13.45 -8.76
CA ALA A 52 -11.31 13.06 -9.05
C ALA A 52 -12.15 12.86 -7.78
N THR A 53 -11.57 12.24 -6.74
CA THR A 53 -12.24 12.03 -5.45
C THR A 53 -12.50 13.36 -4.74
N ALA A 54 -11.45 14.21 -4.65
CA ALA A 54 -11.56 15.50 -3.99
C ALA A 54 -12.54 16.44 -4.72
N ALA A 55 -12.49 16.50 -6.06
CA ALA A 55 -13.41 17.29 -6.88
C ALA A 55 -14.87 16.83 -6.70
N ALA A 56 -15.13 15.52 -6.75
CA ALA A 56 -16.48 14.98 -6.56
C ALA A 56 -17.05 15.26 -5.16
N LEU A 57 -16.19 15.21 -4.13
CA LEU A 57 -16.62 15.58 -2.78
C LEU A 57 -16.95 17.07 -2.66
N ARG A 58 -16.14 17.95 -3.20
CA ARG A 58 -16.40 19.39 -3.20
C ARG A 58 -17.66 19.76 -3.98
N GLU A 59 -17.94 19.05 -5.07
CA GLU A 59 -19.19 19.23 -5.84
C GLU A 59 -20.42 18.82 -5.03
N ARG A 60 -20.35 17.66 -4.34
CA ARG A 60 -21.49 17.10 -3.61
C ARG A 60 -21.68 17.67 -2.20
N PHE A 61 -20.63 18.24 -1.62
CA PHE A 61 -20.59 18.83 -0.29
C PHE A 61 -19.92 20.21 -0.34
N PRO A 62 -20.57 21.21 -1.00
CA PRO A 62 -19.95 22.50 -1.30
C PRO A 62 -19.57 23.32 -0.05
N HIS A 63 -20.18 23.04 1.10
CA HIS A 63 -19.88 23.72 2.36
C HIS A 63 -18.93 22.95 3.29
N ALA A 64 -18.50 21.74 2.89
CA ALA A 64 -17.54 20.96 3.64
C ALA A 64 -16.10 21.17 3.14
N ILE A 65 -15.16 21.22 4.06
CA ILE A 65 -13.73 21.21 3.77
C ILE A 65 -13.31 19.79 3.36
N VAL A 66 -12.52 19.67 2.30
CA VAL A 66 -11.83 18.43 1.95
C VAL A 66 -10.35 18.61 2.30
N ALA A 67 -9.83 17.80 3.21
CA ALA A 67 -8.46 17.88 3.69
C ALA A 67 -7.70 16.58 3.43
N ASN A 68 -6.46 16.71 2.94
CA ASN A 68 -5.50 15.63 2.82
C ASN A 68 -4.51 15.67 3.97
N THR A 69 -4.12 14.50 4.48
CA THR A 69 -3.16 14.36 5.55
C THR A 69 -2.22 13.21 5.28
N TYR A 70 -1.01 13.29 5.85
CA TYR A 70 -0.03 12.22 5.79
C TYR A 70 0.46 11.87 7.19
N GLY A 71 0.73 10.60 7.38
CA GLY A 71 1.41 10.05 8.54
C GLY A 71 1.19 8.54 8.66
N PRO A 72 2.23 7.82 9.09
CA PRO A 72 2.15 6.40 9.39
C PRO A 72 1.65 6.16 10.82
N THR A 73 1.27 4.92 11.12
CA THR A 73 0.90 4.47 12.47
C THR A 73 2.00 4.75 13.49
N GLU A 74 3.25 4.66 13.09
CA GLU A 74 4.46 4.90 13.89
C GLU A 74 4.59 6.35 14.39
N SER A 75 3.82 7.29 13.82
CA SER A 75 3.75 8.69 14.28
C SER A 75 2.31 9.17 14.49
N THR A 76 1.44 8.29 14.96
CA THR A 76 0.06 8.58 15.40
C THR A 76 -0.83 9.11 14.27
N VAL A 77 -0.82 8.41 13.12
CA VAL A 77 -1.73 8.52 11.98
C VAL A 77 -1.54 9.75 11.10
N ALA A 78 -1.67 10.98 11.60
CA ALA A 78 -1.65 12.19 10.77
C ALA A 78 -0.72 13.25 11.39
N VAL A 79 0.31 13.62 10.66
CA VAL A 79 1.31 14.62 11.10
C VAL A 79 1.37 15.83 10.18
N THR A 80 0.63 15.82 9.06
CA THR A 80 0.50 16.95 8.14
C THR A 80 -0.97 17.26 7.86
N TYR A 81 -1.24 18.44 7.30
CA TYR A 81 -2.58 18.88 6.92
C TYR A 81 -2.53 19.80 5.71
N CYS A 82 -3.42 19.56 4.73
CA CYS A 82 -3.65 20.42 3.58
C CYS A 82 -5.13 20.47 3.24
N GLU A 83 -5.71 21.67 3.16
CA GLU A 83 -7.03 21.85 2.57
C GLU A 83 -6.92 21.79 1.05
N ILE A 84 -7.78 21.00 0.43
CA ILE A 84 -7.81 20.85 -1.03
C ILE A 84 -8.84 21.81 -1.59
N GLY A 85 -8.34 22.94 -2.08
CA GLY A 85 -9.11 23.98 -2.72
C GLY A 85 -9.09 23.94 -4.25
N GLU A 86 -9.49 25.04 -4.86
CA GLU A 86 -9.48 25.20 -6.33
C GLU A 86 -8.05 25.23 -6.87
N ALA A 87 -7.11 25.81 -6.12
CA ALA A 87 -5.71 25.91 -6.54
C ALA A 87 -5.05 24.53 -6.66
N GLU A 88 -5.25 23.66 -5.66
CA GLU A 88 -4.73 22.30 -5.67
C GLU A 88 -5.37 21.45 -6.77
N LEU A 89 -6.68 21.64 -7.00
CA LEU A 89 -7.41 20.91 -8.05
C LEU A 89 -7.12 21.41 -9.46
N ALA A 90 -6.65 22.63 -9.62
CA ALA A 90 -6.24 23.16 -10.92
C ALA A 90 -4.86 22.67 -11.39
N SER A 91 -4.07 22.09 -10.50
CA SER A 91 -2.76 21.52 -10.79
C SER A 91 -2.88 20.10 -11.34
N ASP A 92 -2.04 19.72 -12.30
CA ASP A 92 -1.91 18.33 -12.78
C ASP A 92 -0.98 17.49 -11.87
N ALA A 93 -0.27 18.13 -10.92
CA ALA A 93 0.61 17.44 -9.97
C ALA A 93 -0.21 16.66 -8.94
N PRO A 94 0.32 15.58 -8.35
CA PRO A 94 -0.34 14.90 -7.23
C PRO A 94 -0.72 15.86 -6.12
N LEU A 95 -1.89 15.63 -5.49
CA LEU A 95 -2.35 16.50 -4.41
C LEU A 95 -1.35 16.49 -3.24
N PRO A 96 -1.04 17.66 -2.66
CA PRO A 96 -0.07 17.78 -1.58
C PRO A 96 -0.54 17.04 -0.32
N ALA A 97 0.44 16.53 0.44
CA ALA A 97 0.20 15.92 1.74
C ALA A 97 0.09 16.94 2.87
N GLY A 98 0.57 18.16 2.64
CA GLY A 98 0.34 19.30 3.51
C GLY A 98 1.52 19.72 4.40
N ALA A 99 1.31 20.80 5.12
CA ALA A 99 2.28 21.33 6.08
C ALA A 99 2.29 20.50 7.39
N PRO A 100 3.46 20.36 8.05
CA PRO A 100 3.56 19.68 9.33
C PRO A 100 2.71 20.37 10.41
N ARG A 101 2.11 19.56 11.29
CA ARG A 101 1.40 20.08 12.47
C ARG A 101 2.39 20.71 13.47
N PRO A 102 1.92 21.63 14.34
CA PRO A 102 2.74 22.16 15.43
C PRO A 102 3.35 21.02 16.29
N GLY A 103 4.62 21.15 16.65
CA GLY A 103 5.36 20.15 17.43
C GLY A 103 5.88 18.97 16.61
N THR A 104 5.78 19.05 15.28
CA THR A 104 6.33 18.05 14.34
C THR A 104 7.14 18.75 13.27
N GLU A 105 8.29 18.19 12.92
CA GLU A 105 9.08 18.55 11.76
C GLU A 105 9.14 17.40 10.78
N ILE A 106 9.07 17.72 9.49
CA ILE A 106 9.35 16.79 8.40
C ILE A 106 10.73 17.15 7.85
N ARG A 107 11.60 16.17 7.78
CA ARG A 107 12.92 16.28 7.16
C ARG A 107 12.99 15.36 5.98
N ILE A 108 13.56 15.83 4.89
CA ILE A 108 13.82 15.02 3.70
C ILE A 108 15.29 14.66 3.75
N CYS A 109 15.62 13.38 3.77
CA CYS A 109 16.97 12.89 3.92
C CYS A 109 17.33 11.91 2.81
N ASP A 110 18.59 11.88 2.43
CA ASP A 110 19.11 10.84 1.55
C ASP A 110 18.90 9.45 2.19
N PRO A 111 18.29 8.49 1.51
CA PRO A 111 17.93 7.20 2.10
C PRO A 111 19.15 6.33 2.48
N GLU A 112 20.33 6.55 1.85
CA GLU A 112 21.55 5.78 2.10
C GLU A 112 22.41 6.41 3.18
N THR A 113 22.64 7.74 3.11
CA THR A 113 23.52 8.45 4.04
C THR A 113 22.81 9.01 5.26
N GLY A 114 21.50 9.30 5.16
CA GLY A 114 20.70 9.97 6.19
C GLY A 114 20.94 11.48 6.27
N GLU A 115 21.75 12.05 5.37
CA GLU A 115 22.00 13.48 5.32
C GLU A 115 20.80 14.25 4.79
N PRO A 116 20.54 15.48 5.26
CA PRO A 116 19.44 16.31 4.77
C PRO A 116 19.59 16.64 3.28
N CYS A 117 18.50 16.51 2.51
CA CYS A 117 18.39 16.97 1.13
C CYS A 117 18.12 18.48 1.07
N ALA A 118 18.40 19.11 -0.08
CA ALA A 118 18.00 20.48 -0.32
C ALA A 118 16.49 20.60 -0.51
N THR A 119 15.93 21.79 -0.28
CA THR A 119 14.51 22.06 -0.51
C THR A 119 14.15 21.80 -1.99
N GLY A 120 13.08 21.03 -2.22
CA GLY A 120 12.65 20.60 -3.54
C GLY A 120 13.29 19.30 -4.03
N ASP A 121 14.38 18.83 -3.40
CA ASP A 121 14.95 17.53 -3.75
C ASP A 121 14.17 16.38 -3.13
N SER A 122 14.06 15.29 -3.87
CA SER A 122 13.43 14.05 -3.41
C SER A 122 14.34 13.27 -2.48
N GLY A 123 13.78 12.74 -1.37
CA GLY A 123 14.48 11.89 -0.43
C GLY A 123 13.52 11.12 0.47
N GLU A 124 14.07 10.45 1.50
CA GLU A 124 13.26 9.75 2.49
C GLU A 124 12.61 10.76 3.45
N ILE A 125 11.30 10.61 3.65
CA ILE A 125 10.55 11.39 4.63
C ILE A 125 10.90 10.89 6.03
N VAL A 126 11.46 11.77 6.86
CA VAL A 126 11.76 11.52 8.27
C VAL A 126 10.88 12.41 9.13
N ILE A 127 10.09 11.79 10.01
CA ILE A 127 9.18 12.50 10.93
C ILE A 127 9.89 12.69 12.27
N VAL A 128 9.96 13.93 12.75
CA VAL A 128 10.58 14.30 14.02
C VAL A 128 9.53 14.98 14.90
N GLY A 129 9.24 14.40 16.08
CA GLY A 129 8.21 15.00 16.94
C GLY A 129 7.74 14.13 18.09
N ASP A 130 6.82 14.69 18.87
CA ASP A 130 6.26 14.07 20.06
C ASP A 130 5.29 12.91 19.75
N THR A 131 4.74 12.88 18.54
CA THR A 131 3.84 11.82 18.06
C THR A 131 4.54 10.53 17.68
N VAL A 132 5.88 10.56 17.53
CA VAL A 132 6.67 9.39 17.14
C VAL A 132 6.66 8.34 18.25
N ALA A 133 6.27 7.12 17.90
CA ALA A 133 6.18 5.98 18.80
C ALA A 133 7.54 5.64 19.45
N LYS A 134 7.51 4.80 20.49
CA LYS A 134 8.73 4.35 21.18
C LYS A 134 9.50 3.30 20.37
N GLY A 135 8.82 2.62 19.43
CA GLY A 135 9.37 1.55 18.62
C GLY A 135 8.36 0.40 18.42
N TYR A 136 8.84 -0.68 17.84
CA TYR A 136 8.04 -1.90 17.60
C TYR A 136 8.09 -2.84 18.80
N TYR A 137 6.93 -3.33 19.21
CA TYR A 137 6.81 -4.24 20.35
C TYR A 137 7.62 -5.52 20.12
N ARG A 138 8.49 -5.86 21.08
CA ARG A 138 9.38 -7.03 21.04
C ARG A 138 10.23 -7.17 19.76
N ASN A 139 10.50 -6.08 19.06
CA ASN A 139 11.33 -6.07 17.87
C ASN A 139 12.40 -4.96 17.97
N PRO A 140 13.46 -5.17 18.77
CA PRO A 140 14.50 -4.18 18.97
C PRO A 140 15.32 -3.88 17.69
N GLU A 141 15.51 -4.87 16.84
CA GLU A 141 16.26 -4.72 15.59
C GLU A 141 15.55 -3.76 14.62
N LYS A 142 14.27 -4.00 14.32
CA LYS A 142 13.48 -3.09 13.48
C LYS A 142 13.32 -1.72 14.15
N THR A 143 13.21 -1.66 15.48
CA THR A 143 13.14 -0.40 16.23
C THR A 143 14.40 0.43 16.04
N GLN A 144 15.58 -0.16 16.27
CA GLN A 144 16.85 0.55 16.13
C GLN A 144 17.11 1.04 14.69
N LYS A 145 16.61 0.31 13.70
CA LYS A 145 16.75 0.67 12.28
C LYS A 145 15.88 1.87 11.89
N ALA A 146 14.66 1.97 12.44
CA ALA A 146 13.65 2.93 12.01
C ALA A 146 13.47 4.13 12.94
N PHE A 147 13.80 4.00 14.25
CA PHE A 147 13.59 5.03 15.25
C PHE A 147 14.92 5.49 15.84
N SER A 148 15.01 6.80 16.11
CA SER A 148 16.18 7.41 16.77
C SER A 148 15.75 8.54 17.70
N GLN A 149 16.68 8.97 18.56
CA GLN A 149 16.54 10.22 19.30
C GLN A 149 16.90 11.39 18.39
N SER A 150 16.18 12.50 18.54
CA SER A 150 16.37 13.72 17.76
C SER A 150 15.95 14.94 18.58
N SER A 151 16.06 16.12 17.99
CA SER A 151 15.56 17.36 18.57
C SER A 151 14.85 18.18 17.50
N LEU A 152 13.84 18.94 17.91
CA LEU A 152 13.23 19.99 17.10
C LEU A 152 14.18 21.18 16.96
N CYS A 153 13.89 22.09 16.03
CA CYS A 153 14.70 23.30 15.80
C CYS A 153 14.82 24.20 17.04
N ASP A 154 13.85 24.14 17.98
CA ASP A 154 13.87 24.85 19.24
C ASP A 154 14.70 24.14 20.35
N GLY A 155 15.31 23.00 20.03
CA GLY A 155 16.13 22.20 20.96
C GLY A 155 15.33 21.18 21.79
N THR A 156 14.00 21.12 21.65
CA THR A 156 13.16 20.14 22.35
C THR A 156 13.53 18.71 21.96
N GLN A 157 13.87 17.89 22.95
CA GLN A 157 14.23 16.48 22.73
C GLN A 157 13.00 15.64 22.39
N VAL A 158 13.02 14.99 21.25
CA VAL A 158 11.94 14.16 20.70
C VAL A 158 12.51 12.95 19.99
N ARG A 159 11.63 12.11 19.43
CA ARG A 159 12.03 10.98 18.58
C ARG A 159 11.91 11.34 17.11
N ALA A 160 12.71 10.64 16.30
CA ALA A 160 12.59 10.63 14.86
C ALA A 160 12.20 9.23 14.36
N TYR A 161 11.45 9.19 13.26
CA TYR A 161 11.06 7.98 12.58
C TYR A 161 11.37 8.07 11.09
N ARG A 162 12.16 7.15 10.58
CA ARG A 162 12.43 6.94 9.16
C ARG A 162 11.28 6.16 8.55
N THR A 163 10.55 6.78 7.62
CA THR A 163 9.27 6.22 7.15
C THR A 163 9.43 5.19 6.03
N GLY A 164 10.53 5.24 5.27
CA GLY A 164 10.70 4.54 4.01
C GLY A 164 9.86 5.14 2.87
N ASP A 165 9.08 6.21 3.12
CA ASP A 165 8.34 6.93 2.09
C ASP A 165 9.26 7.94 1.39
N ALA A 166 9.10 8.09 0.07
CA ALA A 166 9.76 9.08 -0.76
C ALA A 166 8.91 10.35 -0.85
N GLY A 167 9.56 11.51 -0.84
CA GLY A 167 8.89 12.80 -1.03
C GLY A 167 9.86 13.97 -0.97
N HIS A 168 9.32 15.16 -1.15
CA HIS A 168 10.04 16.42 -1.01
C HIS A 168 9.21 17.46 -0.27
N MET A 169 9.89 18.46 0.29
CA MET A 169 9.26 19.67 0.81
C MET A 169 9.43 20.77 -0.23
N ASP A 170 8.35 21.48 -0.56
CA ASP A 170 8.43 22.66 -1.42
C ASP A 170 8.93 23.91 -0.66
N GLU A 171 9.09 25.03 -1.40
CA GLU A 171 9.54 26.32 -0.84
C GLU A 171 8.55 26.90 0.20
N GLN A 172 7.28 26.48 0.18
CA GLN A 172 6.24 26.89 1.11
C GLN A 172 6.18 26.01 2.36
N GLY A 173 7.03 24.97 2.44
CA GLY A 173 7.06 24.03 3.55
C GLY A 173 5.91 23.00 3.50
N VAL A 174 5.38 22.71 2.30
CA VAL A 174 4.34 21.71 2.07
C VAL A 174 4.99 20.41 1.61
N LEU A 175 4.58 19.30 2.20
CA LEU A 175 5.04 17.96 1.86
C LEU A 175 4.31 17.42 0.62
N HIS A 176 5.08 16.88 -0.31
CA HIS A 176 4.63 16.12 -1.47
C HIS A 176 5.15 14.69 -1.37
N CYS A 177 4.24 13.71 -1.36
CA CYS A 177 4.61 12.29 -1.31
C CYS A 177 4.76 11.74 -2.74
N GLU A 178 5.84 10.97 -2.98
CA GLU A 178 6.20 10.44 -4.31
C GLU A 178 6.14 8.92 -4.39
N GLY A 179 5.88 8.26 -3.27
CA GLY A 179 5.81 6.80 -3.17
C GLY A 179 6.65 6.23 -2.05
N ARG A 180 7.32 5.08 -2.30
CA ARG A 180 8.13 4.40 -1.28
C ARG A 180 9.43 3.89 -1.87
N PHE A 181 10.46 3.90 -1.02
CA PHE A 181 11.75 3.26 -1.32
C PHE A 181 11.73 1.74 -1.10
N ASP A 182 10.83 1.25 -0.24
CA ASP A 182 10.70 -0.16 0.11
C ASP A 182 9.55 -0.87 -0.63
N SER A 183 9.36 -2.15 -0.31
CA SER A 183 8.34 -3.01 -0.90
C SER A 183 6.96 -2.87 -0.25
N LEU A 184 6.76 -1.88 0.61
CA LEU A 184 5.50 -1.68 1.30
C LEU A 184 4.50 -0.94 0.41
N ILE A 185 3.27 -1.39 0.40
CA ILE A 185 2.17 -0.76 -0.35
C ILE A 185 0.95 -0.52 0.54
N LYS A 186 0.06 0.34 0.05
CA LYS A 186 -1.27 0.55 0.63
C LYS A 186 -2.33 0.09 -0.38
N LEU A 187 -3.12 -0.91 -0.01
CA LEU A 187 -4.17 -1.48 -0.86
C LEU A 187 -5.49 -1.53 -0.09
N HIS A 188 -6.50 -0.78 -0.55
CA HIS A 188 -7.82 -0.66 0.10
C HIS A 188 -7.74 -0.32 1.60
N GLY A 189 -6.80 0.56 1.99
CA GLY A 189 -6.56 0.96 3.37
C GLY A 189 -5.66 0.01 4.18
N PHE A 190 -5.33 -1.16 3.65
CA PHE A 190 -4.41 -2.09 4.32
C PHE A 190 -2.96 -1.79 3.94
N ARG A 191 -2.10 -1.78 4.96
CA ARG A 191 -0.65 -1.68 4.80
C ARG A 191 -0.09 -3.09 4.60
N ILE A 192 0.50 -3.36 3.43
CA ILE A 192 1.00 -4.67 3.03
C ILE A 192 2.49 -4.59 2.70
N GLU A 193 3.30 -5.35 3.41
CA GLU A 193 4.68 -5.59 3.03
C GLU A 193 4.72 -6.71 1.99
N LEU A 194 5.15 -6.40 0.77
CA LEU A 194 5.19 -7.38 -0.32
C LEU A 194 6.17 -8.51 -0.02
N GLU A 195 7.22 -8.24 0.76
CA GLU A 195 8.20 -9.24 1.18
C GLU A 195 7.58 -10.31 2.09
N ASP A 196 6.68 -9.91 3.01
CA ASP A 196 5.95 -10.87 3.84
C ASP A 196 5.09 -11.81 3.00
N VAL A 197 4.43 -11.27 1.96
CA VAL A 197 3.65 -12.09 1.03
C VAL A 197 4.56 -13.05 0.26
N GLU A 198 5.70 -12.55 -0.23
CA GLU A 198 6.69 -13.34 -0.96
C GLU A 198 7.30 -14.45 -0.12
N GLU A 199 7.60 -14.19 1.16
CA GLU A 199 8.11 -15.19 2.09
C GLU A 199 7.09 -16.32 2.31
N ASN A 200 5.83 -15.98 2.48
CA ASN A 200 4.76 -16.98 2.62
C ASN A 200 4.56 -17.79 1.33
N ILE A 201 4.72 -17.16 0.15
CA ILE A 201 4.69 -17.89 -1.13
C ILE A 201 5.93 -18.81 -1.25
N ARG A 202 7.12 -18.34 -0.90
CA ARG A 202 8.36 -19.15 -0.92
C ARG A 202 8.33 -20.32 0.06
N ALA A 203 7.55 -20.21 1.13
CA ALA A 203 7.34 -21.29 2.10
C ALA A 203 6.42 -22.40 1.60
N LEU A 204 5.74 -22.22 0.45
CA LEU A 204 4.98 -23.30 -0.20
C LEU A 204 5.94 -24.29 -0.85
N ARG A 205 5.60 -25.58 -0.78
CA ARG A 205 6.38 -26.64 -1.42
C ARG A 205 6.47 -26.40 -2.93
N GLY A 206 7.55 -26.80 -3.56
CA GLY A 206 7.75 -26.65 -5.00
C GLY A 206 8.05 -25.22 -5.47
N VAL A 207 7.97 -24.20 -4.62
CA VAL A 207 8.33 -22.83 -4.96
C VAL A 207 9.83 -22.61 -4.76
N LYS A 208 10.50 -22.15 -5.81
CA LYS A 208 11.92 -21.75 -5.78
C LYS A 208 12.09 -20.26 -5.50
N GLN A 209 11.32 -19.42 -6.17
CA GLN A 209 11.36 -17.97 -6.04
C GLN A 209 9.95 -17.38 -6.19
N ALA A 210 9.70 -16.27 -5.49
CA ALA A 210 8.47 -15.50 -5.62
C ALA A 210 8.79 -14.02 -5.63
N CYS A 211 8.03 -13.27 -6.44
CA CYS A 211 8.03 -11.82 -6.43
C CYS A 211 6.60 -11.33 -6.61
N VAL A 212 6.18 -10.39 -5.75
CA VAL A 212 4.84 -9.81 -5.77
C VAL A 212 4.93 -8.36 -6.22
N VAL A 213 4.08 -7.98 -7.18
CA VAL A 213 4.02 -6.60 -7.66
C VAL A 213 2.59 -6.07 -7.59
N PRO A 214 2.42 -4.78 -7.28
CA PRO A 214 1.13 -4.12 -7.37
C PRO A 214 0.75 -3.89 -8.83
N VAL A 215 -0.50 -4.17 -9.17
CA VAL A 215 -1.07 -3.84 -10.48
C VAL A 215 -1.88 -2.56 -10.34
N VAL A 216 -1.40 -1.51 -11.01
CA VAL A 216 -2.01 -0.17 -10.97
C VAL A 216 -3.04 -0.04 -12.10
N HIS A 217 -4.22 0.48 -11.77
CA HIS A 217 -5.27 0.84 -12.72
C HIS A 217 -5.84 2.21 -12.36
N LYS A 218 -5.89 3.15 -13.30
CA LYS A 218 -6.37 4.52 -13.08
C LYS A 218 -5.75 5.18 -11.84
N GLU A 219 -4.41 5.15 -11.77
CA GLU A 219 -3.58 5.79 -10.72
C GLU A 219 -3.70 5.17 -9.32
N SER A 220 -4.46 4.09 -9.14
CA SER A 220 -4.55 3.37 -7.87
C SER A 220 -4.12 1.91 -8.02
N ILE A 221 -3.64 1.32 -6.91
CA ILE A 221 -3.35 -0.11 -6.87
C ILE A 221 -4.68 -0.87 -6.86
N ALA A 222 -4.88 -1.67 -7.91
CA ALA A 222 -6.11 -2.45 -8.06
C ALA A 222 -6.05 -3.82 -7.38
N TYR A 223 -4.88 -4.47 -7.43
CA TYR A 223 -4.64 -5.78 -6.81
C TYR A 223 -3.16 -6.15 -6.83
N LEU A 224 -2.81 -7.22 -6.11
CA LEU A 224 -1.50 -7.85 -6.13
C LEU A 224 -1.44 -8.96 -7.19
N LYS A 225 -0.28 -9.07 -7.85
CA LYS A 225 0.06 -10.17 -8.74
C LYS A 225 1.37 -10.80 -8.31
N ALA A 226 1.36 -12.11 -8.09
CA ALA A 226 2.56 -12.89 -7.78
C ALA A 226 3.15 -13.51 -9.05
N PHE A 227 4.46 -13.43 -9.18
CA PHE A 227 5.26 -14.18 -10.14
C PHE A 227 6.03 -15.25 -9.37
N ILE A 228 5.96 -16.48 -9.85
CA ILE A 228 6.50 -17.66 -9.17
C ILE A 228 7.39 -18.43 -10.12
N VAL A 229 8.57 -18.80 -9.65
CA VAL A 229 9.44 -19.78 -10.27
C VAL A 229 9.35 -21.06 -9.45
N LEU A 230 9.00 -22.17 -10.08
CA LEU A 230 8.94 -23.48 -9.43
C LEU A 230 10.33 -24.12 -9.32
N GLN A 231 10.47 -25.02 -8.35
CA GLN A 231 11.56 -25.98 -8.35
C GLN A 231 11.45 -26.88 -9.58
N LYS A 232 12.58 -27.42 -10.04
CA LYS A 232 12.60 -28.33 -11.17
C LYS A 232 13.13 -29.69 -10.73
N HIS A 233 12.53 -30.74 -11.26
CA HIS A 233 13.08 -32.09 -11.15
C HIS A 233 14.44 -32.23 -11.86
N PRO A 234 15.18 -33.31 -11.60
CA PRO A 234 16.45 -33.57 -12.28
C PRO A 234 16.36 -33.60 -13.82
N ASP A 235 15.19 -33.91 -14.38
CA ASP A 235 14.90 -33.90 -15.81
C ASP A 235 14.56 -32.49 -16.37
N GLY A 236 14.53 -31.46 -15.48
CA GLY A 236 14.21 -30.07 -15.83
C GLY A 236 12.75 -29.71 -15.88
N THR A 237 11.82 -30.65 -15.60
CA THR A 237 10.38 -30.36 -15.51
C THR A 237 10.02 -29.62 -14.22
N PRO A 238 9.05 -28.67 -14.25
CA PRO A 238 8.59 -28.01 -13.04
C PRO A 238 7.86 -28.97 -12.08
N ALA A 239 8.11 -28.85 -10.77
CA ALA A 239 7.53 -29.70 -9.73
C ALA A 239 6.11 -29.23 -9.36
N TYR A 240 5.15 -29.39 -10.25
CA TYR A 240 3.76 -28.98 -10.03
C TYR A 240 3.05 -29.80 -8.96
N GLU A 241 3.33 -31.09 -8.85
CA GLU A 241 2.74 -32.01 -7.88
C GLU A 241 3.08 -31.64 -6.43
N GLU A 242 4.20 -30.97 -6.20
CA GLU A 242 4.56 -30.51 -4.87
C GLU A 242 3.64 -29.38 -4.38
N LEU A 243 3.10 -28.54 -5.29
CA LEU A 243 2.13 -27.50 -4.98
C LEU A 243 0.76 -28.03 -4.60
N GLU A 244 0.36 -29.18 -5.16
CA GLU A 244 -0.95 -29.81 -4.88
C GLU A 244 -0.97 -30.51 -3.52
N SER A 245 0.17 -30.98 -3.02
CA SER A 245 0.26 -31.72 -1.76
C SER A 245 -0.03 -30.88 -0.51
N ASP A 246 0.19 -29.57 -0.55
CA ASP A 246 -0.15 -28.66 0.56
C ASP A 246 -1.66 -28.32 0.60
N ALA A 247 -2.40 -28.58 -0.48
CA ALA A 247 -3.84 -28.42 -0.57
C ALA A 247 -4.64 -29.70 -0.21
N ALA A 248 -3.96 -30.82 0.05
CA ALA A 248 -4.57 -32.15 0.24
C ALA A 248 -5.33 -32.35 1.57
N ASP A 249 -5.44 -31.33 2.43
CA ASP A 249 -6.44 -31.34 3.53
C ASP A 249 -7.87 -30.96 3.05
N CYS A 250 -8.05 -30.69 1.78
CA CYS A 250 -9.35 -30.47 1.16
C CYS A 250 -9.84 -31.78 0.50
N ALA A 251 -10.51 -32.62 1.27
CA ALA A 251 -11.00 -33.95 0.91
C ALA A 251 -12.03 -33.94 -0.23
N ALA A 252 -11.64 -33.70 -1.47
CA ALA A 252 -12.55 -33.78 -2.62
C ALA A 252 -11.93 -34.16 -3.98
N CYS A 253 -10.67 -34.52 -4.11
CA CYS A 253 -10.05 -34.85 -5.41
C CYS A 253 -9.12 -36.05 -5.35
N CYS A 254 -9.61 -37.21 -4.91
CA CYS A 254 -8.90 -38.46 -5.08
C CYS A 254 -9.87 -39.52 -5.58
N ASP A 255 -9.91 -39.74 -6.86
CA ASP A 255 -9.88 -41.09 -7.45
C ASP A 255 -9.80 -41.02 -8.99
N ASN A 256 -8.62 -41.32 -9.53
CA ASN A 256 -8.50 -42.04 -10.80
C ASN A 256 -7.01 -42.42 -10.99
N GLY A 257 -6.75 -43.68 -10.77
CA GLY A 257 -5.45 -44.29 -10.98
C GLY A 257 -5.14 -44.31 -12.47
N GLU A 258 -4.02 -43.67 -12.80
CA GLU A 258 -3.06 -44.02 -13.84
C GLU A 258 -2.08 -42.83 -13.97
N GLY A 259 -0.81 -43.08 -13.71
CA GLY A 259 0.26 -42.08 -13.57
C GLY A 259 0.62 -41.31 -14.85
N LYS A 260 -0.18 -40.30 -15.18
CA LYS A 260 0.22 -39.15 -15.96
C LYS A 260 0.02 -37.91 -15.10
N VAL A 261 1.12 -37.28 -14.70
CA VAL A 261 1.08 -35.93 -14.10
C VAL A 261 0.52 -35.00 -15.18
N GLU A 262 -0.78 -34.77 -15.16
CA GLU A 262 -1.38 -33.71 -15.98
C GLU A 262 -0.93 -32.37 -15.40
N VAL A 263 -0.37 -31.51 -16.23
CA VAL A 263 -0.05 -30.12 -15.85
C VAL A 263 -1.34 -29.46 -15.44
N PRO A 264 -1.51 -29.04 -14.18
CA PRO A 264 -2.76 -28.45 -13.69
C PRO A 264 -3.14 -27.24 -14.53
N SER A 265 -4.43 -27.07 -14.77
CA SER A 265 -4.89 -25.88 -15.48
C SER A 265 -4.46 -24.62 -14.70
N LYS A 266 -4.21 -23.54 -15.42
CA LYS A 266 -3.85 -22.24 -14.77
C LYS A 266 -4.84 -21.83 -13.71
N LEU A 267 -6.12 -22.16 -13.87
CA LEU A 267 -7.20 -21.81 -12.94
C LEU A 267 -7.13 -22.66 -11.66
N ASP A 268 -6.81 -23.94 -11.80
CA ASP A 268 -6.69 -24.85 -10.65
C ASP A 268 -5.48 -24.49 -9.83
N LEU A 269 -4.36 -24.15 -10.47
CA LEU A 269 -3.15 -23.68 -9.81
C LEU A 269 -3.40 -22.36 -9.05
N GLU A 270 -4.06 -21.37 -9.66
CA GLU A 270 -4.39 -20.11 -8.96
C GLU A 270 -5.30 -20.36 -7.75
N ARG A 271 -6.22 -21.33 -7.84
CA ARG A 271 -7.11 -21.71 -6.75
C ARG A 271 -6.37 -22.39 -5.62
N SER A 272 -5.51 -23.34 -5.92
CA SER A 272 -4.67 -24.06 -4.95
C SER A 272 -3.76 -23.09 -4.19
N LEU A 273 -3.01 -22.24 -4.91
CA LEU A 273 -2.12 -21.25 -4.29
C LEU A 273 -2.88 -20.27 -3.38
N LYS A 274 -4.07 -19.82 -3.79
CA LYS A 274 -4.91 -18.96 -2.95
C LYS A 274 -5.36 -19.66 -1.68
N ALA A 275 -5.83 -20.90 -1.78
CA ALA A 275 -6.27 -21.67 -0.64
C ALA A 275 -5.13 -21.90 0.36
N SER A 276 -3.95 -22.29 -0.10
CA SER A 276 -2.77 -22.49 0.74
C SER A 276 -2.30 -21.19 1.41
N LEU A 277 -2.32 -20.07 0.70
CA LEU A 277 -1.95 -18.77 1.27
C LEU A 277 -2.97 -18.25 2.28
N ALA A 278 -4.27 -18.47 2.05
CA ALA A 278 -5.33 -18.00 2.94
C ALA A 278 -5.25 -18.62 4.36
N THR A 279 -4.55 -19.75 4.51
CA THR A 279 -4.28 -20.35 5.83
C THR A 279 -3.09 -19.72 6.56
N ARG A 280 -2.25 -18.95 5.85
CA ARG A 280 -0.98 -18.39 6.35
C ARG A 280 -0.99 -16.89 6.53
N ILE A 281 -1.68 -16.17 5.61
CA ILE A 281 -1.75 -14.71 5.61
C ILE A 281 -3.20 -14.24 5.50
N PRO A 282 -3.53 -13.03 6.00
CA PRO A 282 -4.85 -12.43 5.85
C PRO A 282 -5.29 -12.33 4.39
N GLU A 283 -6.59 -12.48 4.14
CA GLU A 283 -7.16 -12.52 2.79
C GLU A 283 -6.80 -11.28 1.94
N TYR A 284 -6.73 -10.09 2.56
CA TYR A 284 -6.36 -8.84 1.87
C TYR A 284 -4.91 -8.82 1.36
N MET A 285 -4.03 -9.69 1.87
CA MET A 285 -2.64 -9.87 1.44
C MET A 285 -2.50 -10.90 0.32
N VAL A 286 -3.51 -11.76 0.11
CA VAL A 286 -3.44 -12.83 -0.89
C VAL A 286 -3.47 -12.25 -2.31
N PRO A 287 -2.47 -12.55 -3.18
CA PRO A 287 -2.46 -12.05 -4.53
C PRO A 287 -3.70 -12.49 -5.33
N ARG A 288 -4.31 -11.56 -6.05
CA ARG A 288 -5.50 -11.87 -6.88
C ARG A 288 -5.14 -12.72 -8.09
N ARG A 289 -3.90 -12.58 -8.60
CA ARG A 289 -3.41 -13.30 -9.79
C ARG A 289 -2.03 -13.88 -9.53
N PHE A 290 -1.79 -15.04 -10.15
CA PHE A 290 -0.51 -15.73 -10.13
C PHE A 290 -0.02 -15.96 -11.56
N ALA A 291 1.28 -15.86 -11.76
CA ALA A 291 1.93 -16.16 -13.04
C ALA A 291 3.16 -17.02 -12.77
N LEU A 292 3.19 -18.20 -13.36
CA LEU A 292 4.42 -19.00 -13.42
C LEU A 292 5.32 -18.46 -14.50
N ILE A 293 6.59 -18.34 -14.17
CA ILE A 293 7.67 -17.94 -15.10
C ILE A 293 8.87 -18.86 -14.90
N ASP A 294 9.64 -19.04 -15.96
CA ASP A 294 10.79 -19.94 -15.94
C ASP A 294 11.95 -19.38 -15.12
N GLU A 295 12.14 -18.05 -15.15
CA GLU A 295 13.20 -17.33 -14.45
C GLU A 295 12.74 -15.93 -14.04
N MET A 296 13.23 -15.44 -12.89
CA MET A 296 13.02 -14.06 -12.48
C MET A 296 13.91 -13.12 -13.30
N PRO A 297 13.35 -12.03 -13.87
CA PRO A 297 14.17 -10.99 -14.48
C PRO A 297 15.04 -10.33 -13.40
N LEU A 298 16.31 -10.11 -13.72
CA LEU A 298 17.26 -9.50 -12.81
C LEU A 298 17.73 -8.13 -13.32
N THR A 299 17.97 -7.22 -12.42
CA THR A 299 18.66 -5.95 -12.68
C THR A 299 20.15 -6.23 -12.99
N PRO A 300 20.91 -5.27 -13.56
CA PRO A 300 22.34 -5.41 -13.76
C PRO A 300 23.13 -5.77 -12.49
N ASN A 301 22.60 -5.41 -11.32
CA ASN A 301 23.19 -5.70 -10.00
C ASN A 301 22.73 -7.05 -9.41
N GLY A 302 22.06 -7.91 -10.18
CA GLY A 302 21.63 -9.25 -9.77
C GLY A 302 20.41 -9.30 -8.83
N LYS A 303 19.69 -8.18 -8.61
CA LYS A 303 18.45 -8.14 -7.86
C LYS A 303 17.24 -8.38 -8.77
N ILE A 304 16.13 -8.92 -8.25
CA ILE A 304 14.90 -9.11 -9.02
C ILE A 304 14.41 -7.76 -9.56
N ASP A 305 14.18 -7.69 -10.87
CA ASP A 305 13.63 -6.48 -11.53
C ASP A 305 12.11 -6.42 -11.40
N ARG A 306 11.66 -5.87 -10.29
CA ARG A 306 10.23 -5.64 -10.02
C ARG A 306 9.58 -4.72 -11.04
N LYS A 307 10.33 -3.75 -11.63
CA LYS A 307 9.81 -2.83 -12.64
C LYS A 307 9.48 -3.57 -13.94
N ALA A 308 10.35 -4.46 -14.39
CA ALA A 308 10.12 -5.32 -15.56
C ALA A 308 8.89 -6.21 -15.35
N LEU A 309 8.74 -6.83 -14.16
CA LEU A 309 7.58 -7.65 -13.82
C LEU A 309 6.28 -6.84 -13.78
N ALA A 310 6.30 -5.64 -13.20
CA ALA A 310 5.15 -4.74 -13.17
C ALA A 310 4.74 -4.30 -14.59
N ALA A 311 5.70 -3.97 -15.46
CA ALA A 311 5.46 -3.61 -16.86
C ALA A 311 4.81 -4.77 -17.64
N SER A 312 5.27 -6.02 -17.45
CA SER A 312 4.67 -7.21 -18.05
C SER A 312 3.22 -7.45 -17.63
N SER A 313 2.82 -6.92 -16.47
CA SER A 313 1.46 -7.03 -15.95
C SER A 313 0.47 -6.09 -16.65
N ARG A 314 0.94 -4.99 -17.26
CA ARG A 314 0.11 -4.01 -17.98
C ARG A 314 -0.17 -4.44 -19.43
N SER A 315 0.62 -5.37 -19.99
CA SER A 315 0.68 -5.68 -21.43
C SER A 315 -0.32 -6.70 -21.97
N LYS A 316 -1.31 -7.21 -21.20
CA LYS A 316 -2.32 -8.14 -21.72
C LYS A 316 -3.74 -7.64 -21.49
N ARG A 317 -4.18 -6.68 -22.32
CA ARG A 317 -5.57 -6.65 -22.82
C ARG A 317 -5.51 -7.13 -24.26
N VAL A 318 -5.86 -8.39 -24.50
CA VAL A 318 -6.48 -8.88 -25.71
C VAL A 318 -7.85 -9.38 -25.29
#